data_004394644b2169e6b86fb446b858a742
#
_entry.id   004394644b2169e6b86fb446b858a742
#
_cell.length_a   1.000
_cell.length_b   1.000
_cell.length_c   1.000
_cell.angle_alpha   90.00
_cell.angle_beta   90.00
_cell.angle_gamma   90.00
#
_symmetry.space_group_name_H-M   'P 1'
#
loop_
_entity.id
_entity.type
_entity.pdbx_description
1 polymer ?
#
loop_
_entity_poly.entity_id
_entity_poly.type
_entity_poly.pdbx_seq_one_letter_code
_entity_poly.pdbx_strand_id
1 'polypeptide(L)'
;MPKKAGIEKWKKKRRQEYLEMKQYRYYIFCEGQQTEPNYFLGFKKLIEENPIYKDMVLIEIEPCQAETMRVIGMAEDYVKKNEIQKGQVWCVYDKDSFPAEHFNGVEERANSLNRINPELQYHAAWSNECIEFWFLLHFAYYTANNHRTEYISFLNDKFRELGLGKYQKNMDDIFEILMKHGNPKLAIRYAKRIIKDGEGKTPTEIAPGTKVYELVEELAKYLPEETHGVFD
;
A
#
# COMPACT_ATOMS: atom_id res chain seq x y z
N MET A 1 -2.41 -41.89 -13.23
CA MET A 1 -2.20 -40.57 -12.66
C MET A 1 -3.45 -39.66 -12.58
N PRO A 2 -4.58 -40.08 -11.99
CA PRO A 2 -5.75 -39.20 -11.81
C PRO A 2 -5.79 -38.39 -10.49
N LYS A 3 -4.90 -38.70 -9.53
CA LYS A 3 -4.96 -38.08 -8.18
C LYS A 3 -4.57 -36.59 -8.09
N LYS A 4 -3.65 -36.10 -8.95
CA LYS A 4 -3.21 -34.70 -8.92
C LYS A 4 -4.31 -33.71 -9.34
N ALA A 5 -5.03 -33.99 -10.40
CA ALA A 5 -6.11 -33.12 -10.92
C ALA A 5 -7.28 -32.97 -9.93
N GLY A 6 -7.61 -34.04 -9.19
CA GLY A 6 -8.66 -34.02 -8.16
C GLY A 6 -8.25 -33.16 -6.93
N ILE A 7 -6.99 -33.21 -6.52
CA ILE A 7 -6.46 -32.42 -5.40
C ILE A 7 -6.40 -30.94 -5.75
N GLU A 8 -6.00 -30.58 -6.98
CA GLU A 8 -5.98 -29.18 -7.44
C GLU A 8 -7.39 -28.60 -7.53
N LYS A 9 -8.35 -29.37 -8.06
CA LYS A 9 -9.76 -28.97 -8.15
C LYS A 9 -10.37 -28.75 -6.75
N TRP A 10 -10.04 -29.61 -5.78
CA TRP A 10 -10.50 -29.48 -4.39
C TRP A 10 -9.87 -28.28 -3.69
N LYS A 11 -8.56 -28.04 -3.86
CA LYS A 11 -7.87 -26.84 -3.32
C LYS A 11 -8.49 -25.55 -3.89
N LYS A 12 -8.75 -25.52 -5.19
CA LYS A 12 -9.40 -24.39 -5.86
C LYS A 12 -10.81 -24.13 -5.29
N LYS A 13 -11.63 -25.18 -5.11
CA LYS A 13 -12.94 -25.08 -4.50
C LYS A 13 -12.90 -24.53 -3.08
N ARG A 14 -12.02 -25.04 -2.22
CA ARG A 14 -11.85 -24.52 -0.85
C ARG A 14 -11.39 -23.07 -0.82
N ARG A 15 -10.50 -22.67 -1.75
CA ARG A 15 -10.07 -21.25 -1.85
C ARG A 15 -11.26 -20.37 -2.26
N GLN A 16 -12.09 -20.80 -3.18
CA GLN A 16 -13.29 -20.06 -3.58
C GLN A 16 -14.28 -19.92 -2.42
N GLU A 17 -14.60 -21.00 -1.72
CA GLU A 17 -15.47 -20.98 -0.54
C GLU A 17 -14.91 -20.05 0.55
N TYR A 18 -13.60 -20.08 0.80
CA TYR A 18 -12.94 -19.15 1.74
C TYR A 18 -13.06 -17.70 1.28
N LEU A 19 -12.83 -17.43 -0.01
CA LEU A 19 -12.97 -16.09 -0.56
C LEU A 19 -14.43 -15.60 -0.51
N GLU A 20 -15.42 -16.46 -0.67
CA GLU A 20 -16.84 -16.10 -0.57
C GLU A 20 -17.24 -15.61 0.83
N MET A 21 -16.59 -16.13 1.88
CA MET A 21 -16.80 -15.68 3.25
C MET A 21 -16.18 -14.29 3.54
N LYS A 22 -15.16 -13.88 2.76
CA LYS A 22 -14.51 -12.59 2.93
C LYS A 22 -15.31 -11.49 2.21
N GLN A 23 -15.94 -10.62 2.99
CA GLN A 23 -16.75 -9.51 2.46
C GLN A 23 -15.87 -8.42 1.83
N TYR A 24 -14.74 -8.11 2.45
CA TYR A 24 -13.80 -7.09 2.02
C TYR A 24 -12.48 -7.74 1.63
N ARG A 25 -11.95 -7.44 0.44
CA ARG A 25 -10.77 -8.09 -0.12
C ARG A 25 -9.80 -7.06 -0.65
N TYR A 26 -8.59 -7.11 -0.15
CA TYR A 26 -7.48 -6.23 -0.51
C TYR A 26 -6.31 -7.06 -1.01
N TYR A 27 -5.90 -6.81 -2.24
CA TYR A 27 -4.75 -7.42 -2.88
C TYR A 27 -3.72 -6.32 -3.10
N ILE A 28 -2.64 -6.30 -2.32
CA ILE A 28 -1.66 -5.22 -2.27
C ILE A 28 -0.37 -5.69 -2.91
N PHE A 29 -0.02 -5.10 -4.04
CA PHE A 29 1.19 -5.39 -4.79
C PHE A 29 2.21 -4.29 -4.54
N CYS A 30 3.33 -4.64 -3.89
CA CYS A 30 4.38 -3.69 -3.52
C CYS A 30 5.56 -3.82 -4.49
N GLU A 31 6.07 -2.70 -5.00
CA GLU A 31 7.27 -2.68 -5.85
C GLU A 31 8.48 -3.27 -5.14
N GLY A 32 8.72 -2.84 -3.91
CA GLY A 32 9.81 -3.32 -3.07
C GLY A 32 9.52 -4.67 -2.41
N GLN A 33 10.58 -5.26 -1.83
CA GLN A 33 10.49 -6.55 -1.15
C GLN A 33 10.24 -6.45 0.34
N GLN A 34 10.56 -5.33 0.97
CA GLN A 34 10.60 -5.22 2.43
C GLN A 34 9.90 -3.96 2.94
N THR A 35 10.28 -2.77 2.53
CA THR A 35 9.82 -1.52 3.14
C THR A 35 8.31 -1.36 3.11
N GLU A 36 7.71 -1.41 1.92
CA GLU A 36 6.26 -1.29 1.73
C GLU A 36 5.52 -2.50 2.29
N PRO A 37 5.94 -3.77 1.99
CA PRO A 37 5.30 -4.93 2.58
C PRO A 37 5.30 -4.91 4.11
N ASN A 38 6.44 -4.59 4.76
CA ASN A 38 6.56 -4.54 6.22
C ASN A 38 5.58 -3.52 6.83
N TYR A 39 5.44 -2.35 6.19
CA TYR A 39 4.48 -1.34 6.65
C TYR A 39 3.03 -1.86 6.60
N PHE A 40 2.60 -2.46 5.49
CA PHE A 40 1.23 -2.96 5.35
C PHE A 40 0.97 -4.27 6.11
N LEU A 41 2.01 -5.06 6.42
CA LEU A 41 1.89 -6.21 7.31
C LEU A 41 1.45 -5.82 8.72
N GLY A 42 1.82 -4.63 9.20
CA GLY A 42 1.33 -4.10 10.47
C GLY A 42 -0.20 -3.93 10.48
N PHE A 43 -0.78 -3.34 9.42
CA PHE A 43 -2.25 -3.28 9.26
C PHE A 43 -2.88 -4.67 9.23
N LYS A 44 -2.34 -5.56 8.38
CA LYS A 44 -2.84 -6.92 8.24
C LYS A 44 -2.90 -7.63 9.58
N LYS A 45 -1.83 -7.58 10.36
CA LYS A 45 -1.75 -8.19 11.69
C LYS A 45 -2.85 -7.68 12.62
N LEU A 46 -3.01 -6.36 12.75
CA LEU A 46 -4.04 -5.78 13.62
C LEU A 46 -5.47 -6.13 13.16
N ILE A 47 -5.71 -6.18 11.85
CA ILE A 47 -7.02 -6.52 11.29
C ILE A 47 -7.33 -8.01 11.49
N GLU A 48 -6.35 -8.90 11.32
CA GLU A 48 -6.49 -10.34 11.57
C GLU A 48 -6.66 -10.67 13.07
N GLU A 49 -6.19 -9.80 13.97
CA GLU A 49 -6.39 -9.90 15.41
C GLU A 49 -7.73 -9.25 15.86
N ASN A 50 -8.35 -8.39 15.04
CA ASN A 50 -9.60 -7.73 15.37
C ASN A 50 -10.78 -8.72 15.38
N PRO A 51 -11.44 -8.98 16.53
CA PRO A 51 -12.51 -9.98 16.62
C PRO A 51 -13.72 -9.65 15.73
N ILE A 52 -13.93 -8.39 15.35
CA ILE A 52 -15.04 -7.96 14.50
C ILE A 52 -14.73 -8.26 13.02
N TYR A 53 -13.52 -8.00 12.55
CA TYR A 53 -13.20 -7.98 11.13
C TYR A 53 -12.34 -9.15 10.65
N LYS A 54 -11.67 -9.90 11.53
CA LYS A 54 -10.73 -10.99 11.17
C LYS A 54 -11.30 -12.02 10.19
N ASP A 55 -12.61 -12.30 10.29
CA ASP A 55 -13.27 -13.27 9.41
C ASP A 55 -13.89 -12.63 8.17
N MET A 56 -14.02 -11.30 8.13
CA MET A 56 -14.67 -10.55 7.06
C MET A 56 -13.68 -9.92 6.07
N VAL A 57 -12.47 -9.59 6.53
CA VAL A 57 -11.45 -8.90 5.73
C VAL A 57 -10.38 -9.89 5.27
N LEU A 58 -10.00 -9.81 4.01
CA LEU A 58 -8.85 -10.51 3.43
C LEU A 58 -7.83 -9.46 3.01
N ILE A 59 -6.58 -9.62 3.44
CA ILE A 59 -5.46 -8.82 2.95
C ILE A 59 -4.38 -9.79 2.46
N GLU A 60 -4.10 -9.74 1.16
CA GLU A 60 -2.98 -10.43 0.53
C GLU A 60 -1.95 -9.37 0.11
N ILE A 61 -0.69 -9.55 0.51
CA ILE A 61 0.41 -8.62 0.22
C ILE A 61 1.45 -9.39 -0.58
N GLU A 62 1.73 -8.90 -1.79
CA GLU A 62 2.62 -9.52 -2.76
C GLU A 62 3.80 -8.58 -3.06
N PRO A 63 5.01 -8.87 -2.57
CA PRO A 63 6.21 -8.14 -2.95
C PRO A 63 6.62 -8.53 -4.37
N CYS A 64 6.65 -7.55 -5.28
CA CYS A 64 6.84 -7.80 -6.71
C CYS A 64 8.31 -7.88 -7.12
N GLN A 65 9.19 -7.12 -6.45
CA GLN A 65 10.58 -6.93 -6.90
C GLN A 65 10.66 -6.58 -8.39
N ALA A 66 9.87 -5.62 -8.81
CA ALA A 66 9.66 -5.29 -10.20
C ALA A 66 9.73 -3.78 -10.42
N GLU A 67 10.05 -3.36 -11.63
CA GLU A 67 9.95 -1.96 -12.04
C GLU A 67 8.49 -1.49 -12.05
N THR A 68 8.28 -0.20 -11.82
CA THR A 68 6.98 0.48 -11.62
C THR A 68 5.83 -0.06 -12.51
N MET A 69 5.98 -0.07 -13.84
CA MET A 69 4.93 -0.57 -14.75
C MET A 69 4.68 -2.07 -14.65
N ARG A 70 5.66 -2.84 -14.20
CA ARG A 70 5.47 -4.29 -14.03
C ARG A 70 4.63 -4.64 -12.82
N VAL A 71 4.54 -3.75 -11.81
CA VAL A 71 3.71 -3.98 -10.61
C VAL A 71 2.25 -4.21 -11.00
N ILE A 72 1.66 -3.33 -11.83
CA ILE A 72 0.28 -3.50 -12.26
C ILE A 72 0.10 -4.71 -13.19
N GLY A 73 1.09 -5.00 -14.05
CA GLY A 73 1.06 -6.22 -14.88
C GLY A 73 1.05 -7.50 -14.04
N MET A 74 1.87 -7.56 -12.98
CA MET A 74 1.89 -8.69 -12.04
C MET A 74 0.56 -8.81 -11.28
N ALA A 75 -0.05 -7.68 -10.91
CA ALA A 75 -1.37 -7.67 -10.30
C ALA A 75 -2.44 -8.24 -11.24
N GLU A 76 -2.45 -7.85 -12.53
CA GLU A 76 -3.36 -8.40 -13.54
C GLU A 76 -3.17 -9.91 -13.73
N ASP A 77 -1.91 -10.37 -13.83
CA ASP A 77 -1.60 -11.79 -13.96
C ASP A 77 -2.03 -12.59 -12.73
N TYR A 78 -1.84 -12.04 -11.54
CA TYR A 78 -2.29 -12.66 -10.30
C TYR A 78 -3.81 -12.78 -10.24
N VAL A 79 -4.52 -11.71 -10.54
CA VAL A 79 -5.98 -11.67 -10.60
C VAL A 79 -6.51 -12.70 -11.59
N LYS A 80 -5.95 -12.75 -12.80
CA LYS A 80 -6.32 -13.71 -13.85
C LYS A 80 -6.03 -15.15 -13.42
N LYS A 81 -4.84 -15.42 -12.89
CA LYS A 81 -4.41 -16.77 -12.46
C LYS A 81 -5.30 -17.31 -11.32
N ASN A 82 -5.70 -16.44 -10.40
CA ASN A 82 -6.50 -16.80 -9.24
C ASN A 82 -8.01 -16.62 -9.46
N GLU A 83 -8.44 -16.21 -10.67
CA GLU A 83 -9.84 -16.00 -11.05
C GLU A 83 -10.58 -15.03 -10.10
N ILE A 84 -9.90 -13.97 -9.67
CA ILE A 84 -10.45 -12.98 -8.75
C ILE A 84 -11.42 -12.09 -9.50
N GLN A 85 -12.66 -12.00 -9.02
CA GLN A 85 -13.74 -11.26 -9.68
C GLN A 85 -14.15 -9.98 -8.93
N LYS A 86 -13.82 -9.86 -7.63
CA LYS A 86 -14.21 -8.73 -6.79
C LYS A 86 -13.19 -8.41 -5.72
N GLY A 87 -13.14 -7.16 -5.30
CA GLY A 87 -12.24 -6.64 -4.28
C GLY A 87 -11.49 -5.40 -4.76
N GLN A 88 -10.49 -5.02 -4.01
CA GLN A 88 -9.60 -3.89 -4.34
C GLN A 88 -8.19 -4.41 -4.59
N VAL A 89 -7.59 -3.98 -5.69
CA VAL A 89 -6.22 -4.27 -6.09
C VAL A 89 -5.43 -2.98 -5.96
N TRP A 90 -4.43 -2.97 -5.09
CA TRP A 90 -3.61 -1.79 -4.81
C TRP A 90 -2.19 -2.02 -5.30
N CYS A 91 -1.71 -1.12 -6.17
CA CYS A 91 -0.32 -1.06 -6.60
C CYS A 91 0.41 -0.01 -5.78
N VAL A 92 1.35 -0.43 -4.95
CA VAL A 92 2.19 0.45 -4.13
C VAL A 92 3.56 0.54 -4.78
N TYR A 93 3.96 1.75 -5.21
CA TYR A 93 5.18 1.94 -5.99
C TYR A 93 5.78 3.34 -5.84
N ASP A 94 7.04 3.44 -6.14
CA ASP A 94 7.86 4.63 -6.01
C ASP A 94 8.19 5.24 -7.38
N LYS A 95 8.38 6.58 -7.42
CA LYS A 95 8.82 7.25 -8.66
C LYS A 95 10.26 6.90 -9.00
N ASP A 96 11.14 6.86 -8.03
CA ASP A 96 12.57 6.62 -8.23
C ASP A 96 13.16 7.41 -9.42
N SER A 97 14.09 6.80 -10.14
CA SER A 97 14.66 7.31 -11.39
C SER A 97 13.91 6.85 -12.64
N PHE A 98 12.76 6.20 -12.51
CA PHE A 98 11.99 5.70 -13.65
C PHE A 98 11.42 6.82 -14.52
N PRO A 99 11.22 6.58 -15.83
CA PRO A 99 10.58 7.53 -16.71
C PRO A 99 9.19 7.96 -16.22
N ALA A 100 8.83 9.23 -16.47
CA ALA A 100 7.52 9.76 -16.09
C ALA A 100 6.36 8.94 -16.65
N GLU A 101 6.48 8.45 -17.87
CA GLU A 101 5.49 7.62 -18.55
C GLU A 101 5.21 6.33 -17.81
N HIS A 102 6.23 5.67 -17.26
CA HIS A 102 6.06 4.44 -16.48
C HIS A 102 5.34 4.73 -15.16
N PHE A 103 5.71 5.81 -14.47
CA PHE A 103 5.11 6.19 -13.20
C PHE A 103 3.63 6.57 -13.33
N ASN A 104 3.32 7.45 -14.31
CA ASN A 104 1.95 7.87 -14.59
C ASN A 104 1.09 6.74 -15.17
N GLY A 105 1.70 5.87 -15.99
CA GLY A 105 1.02 4.79 -16.71
C GLY A 105 0.35 3.76 -15.80
N VAL A 106 0.82 3.56 -14.57
CA VAL A 106 0.17 2.65 -13.60
C VAL A 106 -1.23 3.15 -13.24
N GLU A 107 -1.38 4.43 -12.92
CA GLU A 107 -2.68 5.02 -12.58
C GLU A 107 -3.61 5.05 -13.80
N GLU A 108 -3.10 5.36 -14.99
CA GLU A 108 -3.87 5.30 -16.24
C GLU A 108 -4.36 3.88 -16.54
N ARG A 109 -3.50 2.87 -16.33
CA ARG A 109 -3.86 1.46 -16.51
C ARG A 109 -4.91 1.02 -15.50
N ALA A 110 -4.76 1.37 -14.22
CA ALA A 110 -5.74 1.10 -13.17
C ALA A 110 -7.11 1.67 -13.54
N ASN A 111 -7.17 2.93 -13.96
CA ASN A 111 -8.40 3.58 -14.41
C ASN A 111 -9.03 2.89 -15.62
N SER A 112 -8.23 2.33 -16.53
CA SER A 112 -8.72 1.58 -17.68
C SER A 112 -9.33 0.24 -17.27
N LEU A 113 -8.71 -0.47 -16.33
CA LEU A 113 -9.20 -1.74 -15.80
C LEU A 113 -10.51 -1.58 -15.03
N ASN A 114 -10.66 -0.51 -14.27
CA ASN A 114 -11.87 -0.20 -13.50
C ASN A 114 -13.11 -0.01 -14.36
N ARG A 115 -12.96 0.38 -15.64
CA ARG A 115 -14.06 0.49 -16.60
C ARG A 115 -14.54 -0.87 -17.09
N ILE A 116 -13.71 -1.91 -16.99
CA ILE A 116 -14.02 -3.26 -17.48
C ILE A 116 -14.81 -4.05 -16.43
N ASN A 117 -14.39 -3.99 -15.16
CA ASN A 117 -15.06 -4.69 -14.06
C ASN A 117 -15.20 -3.76 -12.84
N PRO A 118 -16.38 -3.18 -12.59
CA PRO A 118 -16.57 -2.28 -11.45
C PRO A 118 -16.57 -2.98 -10.08
N GLU A 119 -16.67 -4.32 -10.01
CA GLU A 119 -16.58 -5.06 -8.75
C GLU A 119 -15.12 -5.34 -8.32
N LEU A 120 -14.16 -5.18 -9.25
CA LEU A 120 -12.73 -5.33 -8.99
C LEU A 120 -12.01 -4.03 -9.29
N GLN A 121 -11.78 -3.22 -8.27
CA GLN A 121 -11.22 -1.88 -8.41
C GLN A 121 -9.70 -1.89 -8.27
N TYR A 122 -9.00 -1.30 -9.23
CA TYR A 122 -7.56 -1.11 -9.19
C TYR A 122 -7.23 0.32 -8.74
N HIS A 123 -6.24 0.44 -7.87
CA HIS A 123 -5.80 1.70 -7.27
C HIS A 123 -4.29 1.85 -7.35
N ALA A 124 -3.82 3.08 -7.49
CA ALA A 124 -2.42 3.46 -7.54
C ALA A 124 -2.02 4.21 -6.26
N ALA A 125 -1.30 3.54 -5.36
CA ALA A 125 -0.78 4.12 -4.12
C ALA A 125 0.71 4.48 -4.30
N TRP A 126 0.97 5.52 -5.07
CA TRP A 126 2.32 5.94 -5.42
C TRP A 126 2.95 6.90 -4.42
N SER A 127 4.29 6.94 -4.40
CA SER A 127 5.09 7.97 -3.72
C SER A 127 6.11 8.59 -4.67
N ASN A 128 6.16 9.92 -4.68
CA ASN A 128 7.14 10.70 -5.42
C ASN A 128 8.03 11.47 -4.43
N GLU A 129 9.25 11.07 -4.16
CA GLU A 129 10.10 10.13 -4.89
C GLU A 129 10.02 8.67 -4.36
N CYS A 130 9.76 8.45 -3.06
CA CYS A 130 9.79 7.15 -2.38
C CYS A 130 8.85 7.11 -1.18
N ILE A 131 8.55 5.88 -0.69
CA ILE A 131 7.65 5.68 0.44
C ILE A 131 8.15 6.34 1.74
N GLU A 132 9.45 6.58 1.87
CA GLU A 132 10.00 7.31 3.03
C GLU A 132 9.44 8.72 3.14
N PHE A 133 8.97 9.32 2.04
CA PHE A 133 8.23 10.57 2.09
C PHE A 133 6.91 10.42 2.87
N TRP A 134 6.17 9.33 2.67
CA TRP A 134 4.99 9.01 3.47
C TRP A 134 5.34 8.86 4.96
N PHE A 135 6.42 8.16 5.30
CA PHE A 135 6.85 8.01 6.69
C PHE A 135 7.23 9.34 7.34
N LEU A 136 7.91 10.22 6.59
CA LEU A 136 8.27 11.56 7.04
C LEU A 136 7.04 12.40 7.41
N LEU A 137 5.95 12.28 6.65
CA LEU A 137 4.72 13.05 6.92
C LEU A 137 4.09 12.73 8.29
N HIS A 138 4.42 11.60 8.91
CA HIS A 138 4.00 11.28 10.27
C HIS A 138 4.64 12.21 11.33
N PHE A 139 5.73 12.87 11.00
CA PHE A 139 6.49 13.72 11.91
C PHE A 139 6.44 15.20 11.55
N ALA A 140 6.33 15.54 10.26
CA ALA A 140 6.36 16.93 9.82
C ALA A 140 5.61 17.14 8.49
N TYR A 141 5.02 18.34 8.31
CA TYR A 141 4.60 18.81 7.00
C TYR A 141 5.83 19.19 6.16
N TYR A 142 5.97 18.58 4.99
CA TYR A 142 7.15 18.75 4.17
C TYR A 142 6.75 18.87 2.69
N THR A 143 7.28 19.88 1.99
CA THR A 143 6.92 20.20 0.60
C THR A 143 8.12 20.42 -0.31
N ALA A 144 9.34 20.30 0.23
CA ALA A 144 10.53 20.42 -0.61
C ALA A 144 10.71 19.16 -1.46
N ASN A 145 10.81 19.34 -2.77
CA ASN A 145 11.10 18.26 -3.70
C ASN A 145 12.59 17.93 -3.62
N ASN A 146 12.92 16.94 -2.82
CA ASN A 146 14.29 16.49 -2.58
C ASN A 146 14.47 15.04 -3.05
N HIS A 147 15.73 14.69 -3.28
CA HIS A 147 16.11 13.30 -3.51
C HIS A 147 15.86 12.46 -2.24
N ARG A 148 15.53 11.18 -2.41
CA ARG A 148 15.24 10.22 -1.32
C ARG A 148 16.25 10.21 -0.17
N THR A 149 17.52 10.51 -0.44
CA THR A 149 18.56 10.59 0.59
C THR A 149 18.24 11.62 1.67
N GLU A 150 17.59 12.72 1.32
CA GLU A 150 17.18 13.77 2.26
C GLU A 150 16.03 13.29 3.16
N TYR A 151 15.05 12.57 2.59
CA TYR A 151 13.95 11.98 3.36
C TYR A 151 14.47 10.93 4.35
N ILE A 152 15.40 10.07 3.90
CA ILE A 152 16.07 9.10 4.75
C ILE A 152 16.91 9.79 5.84
N SER A 153 17.61 10.89 5.51
CA SER A 153 18.35 11.67 6.49
C SER A 153 17.44 12.24 7.57
N PHE A 154 16.31 12.82 7.17
CA PHE A 154 15.30 13.31 8.11
C PHE A 154 14.78 12.19 9.04
N LEU A 155 14.46 11.03 8.49
CA LEU A 155 14.03 9.88 9.29
C LEU A 155 15.12 9.42 10.26
N ASN A 156 16.38 9.40 9.83
CA ASN A 156 17.51 9.06 10.68
C ASN A 156 17.67 10.02 11.88
N ASP A 157 17.50 11.32 11.64
CA ASP A 157 17.58 12.32 12.69
C ASP A 157 16.40 12.14 13.66
N LYS A 158 15.19 11.94 13.14
CA LYS A 158 14.00 11.72 13.95
C LYS A 158 14.10 10.44 14.79
N PHE A 159 14.56 9.35 14.20
CA PHE A 159 14.75 8.08 14.93
C PHE A 159 15.79 8.18 16.03
N ARG A 160 16.88 8.94 15.79
CA ARG A 160 17.87 9.26 16.84
C ARG A 160 17.29 10.08 17.99
N GLU A 161 16.49 11.13 17.68
CA GLU A 161 15.79 11.93 18.68
C GLU A 161 14.86 11.07 19.56
N LEU A 162 14.23 10.06 18.97
CA LEU A 162 13.33 9.13 19.65
C LEU A 162 14.05 7.99 20.38
N GLY A 163 15.40 7.91 20.29
CA GLY A 163 16.17 6.83 20.89
C GLY A 163 16.06 5.47 20.18
N LEU A 164 15.55 5.46 18.93
CA LEU A 164 15.31 4.25 18.14
C LEU A 164 16.51 3.83 17.27
N GLY A 165 17.62 4.57 17.35
CA GLY A 165 18.81 4.32 16.55
C GLY A 165 18.72 4.95 15.16
N LYS A 166 18.91 4.17 14.10
CA LYS A 166 18.94 4.65 12.71
C LYS A 166 17.87 3.95 11.88
N TYR A 167 17.13 4.71 11.09
CA TYR A 167 16.18 4.14 10.13
C TYR A 167 16.87 3.18 9.15
N GLN A 168 16.21 2.06 8.86
CA GLN A 168 16.65 1.09 7.86
C GLN A 168 15.45 0.64 7.02
N LYS A 169 15.66 0.48 5.71
CA LYS A 169 14.58 0.09 4.77
C LYS A 169 13.92 -1.25 5.06
N ASN A 170 14.61 -2.14 5.74
CA ASN A 170 14.13 -3.49 6.04
C ASN A 170 13.57 -3.65 7.47
N MET A 171 13.24 -2.54 8.14
CA MET A 171 12.62 -2.61 9.47
C MET A 171 11.25 -3.30 9.38
N ASP A 172 11.07 -4.36 10.14
CA ASP A 172 9.81 -5.10 10.25
C ASP A 172 8.82 -4.48 11.22
N ASP A 173 9.29 -3.59 12.09
CA ASP A 173 8.53 -2.83 13.09
C ASP A 173 8.21 -1.38 12.66
N ILE A 174 8.43 -1.03 11.38
CA ILE A 174 8.22 0.34 10.90
C ILE A 174 6.79 0.84 11.14
N PHE A 175 5.80 -0.03 10.97
CA PHE A 175 4.39 0.31 11.23
C PHE A 175 4.18 0.68 12.69
N GLU A 176 4.62 -0.15 13.63
CA GLU A 176 4.50 0.06 15.07
C GLU A 176 5.20 1.33 15.52
N ILE A 177 6.38 1.61 14.96
CA ILE A 177 7.13 2.84 15.25
C ILE A 177 6.34 4.08 14.81
N LEU A 178 5.81 4.09 13.59
CA LEU A 178 5.04 5.22 13.07
C LEU A 178 3.73 5.42 13.83
N MET A 179 3.06 4.33 14.24
CA MET A 179 1.85 4.39 15.06
C MET A 179 2.12 4.93 16.46
N LYS A 180 3.24 4.55 17.08
CA LYS A 180 3.59 4.91 18.45
C LYS A 180 4.20 6.30 18.58
N HIS A 181 5.05 6.69 17.64
CA HIS A 181 5.88 7.88 17.71
C HIS A 181 5.55 8.94 16.66
N GLY A 182 4.84 8.58 15.60
CA GLY A 182 4.35 9.48 14.57
C GLY A 182 2.91 9.92 14.81
N ASN A 183 2.32 10.56 13.80
CA ASN A 183 0.92 10.96 13.82
C ASN A 183 0.26 10.62 12.48
N PRO A 184 -0.41 9.47 12.34
CA PRO A 184 -1.05 9.03 11.10
C PRO A 184 -2.10 10.00 10.58
N LYS A 185 -2.93 10.59 11.46
CA LYS A 185 -3.93 11.60 11.11
C LYS A 185 -3.30 12.84 10.44
N LEU A 186 -2.17 13.31 10.98
CA LEU A 186 -1.43 14.42 10.37
C LEU A 186 -0.82 14.01 9.04
N ALA A 187 -0.24 12.80 8.93
CA ALA A 187 0.32 12.30 7.70
C ALA A 187 -0.72 12.28 6.57
N ILE A 188 -1.92 11.73 6.84
CA ILE A 188 -3.05 11.72 5.90
C ILE A 188 -3.43 13.15 5.50
N ARG A 189 -3.60 14.04 6.47
CA ARG A 189 -3.98 15.43 6.21
C ARG A 189 -2.94 16.16 5.36
N TYR A 190 -1.66 15.94 5.63
CA TYR A 190 -0.57 16.55 4.88
C TYR A 190 -0.49 16.02 3.45
N ALA A 191 -0.58 14.69 3.27
CA ALA A 191 -0.62 14.07 1.95
C ALA A 191 -1.81 14.57 1.12
N LYS A 192 -3.03 14.58 1.69
CA LYS A 192 -4.23 15.11 1.02
C LYS A 192 -4.07 16.58 0.60
N ARG A 193 -3.46 17.40 1.44
CA ARG A 193 -3.20 18.80 1.11
C ARG A 193 -2.26 18.92 -0.07
N ILE A 194 -1.15 18.17 -0.08
CA ILE A 194 -0.19 18.18 -1.17
C ILE A 194 -0.84 17.72 -2.48
N ILE A 195 -1.63 16.64 -2.46
CA ILE A 195 -2.35 16.16 -3.64
C ILE A 195 -3.35 17.20 -4.14
N LYS A 196 -4.10 17.84 -3.24
CA LYS A 196 -5.05 18.90 -3.58
C LYS A 196 -4.36 20.13 -4.20
N ASP A 197 -3.22 20.54 -3.64
CA ASP A 197 -2.42 21.65 -4.17
C ASP A 197 -1.83 21.33 -5.56
N GLY A 198 -1.74 20.04 -5.91
CA GLY A 198 -1.34 19.49 -7.20
C GLY A 198 -2.51 19.14 -8.13
N GLU A 199 -3.74 19.53 -7.84
CA GLU A 199 -4.90 19.18 -8.66
C GLU A 199 -4.72 19.62 -10.13
N GLY A 200 -5.02 18.70 -11.06
CA GLY A 200 -4.81 18.90 -12.50
C GLY A 200 -3.41 18.56 -13.01
N LYS A 201 -2.46 18.23 -12.14
CA LYS A 201 -1.14 17.74 -12.50
C LYS A 201 -1.10 16.21 -12.58
N THR A 202 -0.15 15.69 -13.36
CA THR A 202 0.15 14.26 -13.37
C THR A 202 0.87 13.83 -12.09
N PRO A 203 0.84 12.55 -11.71
CA PRO A 203 1.58 12.06 -10.53
C PRO A 203 3.05 12.47 -10.49
N THR A 204 3.73 12.46 -11.64
CA THR A 204 5.14 12.90 -11.73
C THR A 204 5.34 14.38 -11.43
N GLU A 205 4.38 15.23 -11.78
CA GLU A 205 4.45 16.69 -11.55
C GLU A 205 4.11 17.06 -10.09
N ILE A 206 3.53 16.15 -9.33
CA ILE A 206 3.28 16.33 -7.89
C ILE A 206 4.50 15.78 -7.13
N ALA A 207 5.50 16.65 -6.95
CA ALA A 207 6.77 16.31 -6.31
C ALA A 207 7.15 17.36 -5.25
N PRO A 208 7.25 16.97 -3.97
CA PRO A 208 6.94 15.65 -3.44
C PRO A 208 5.43 15.40 -3.36
N GLY A 209 5.04 14.13 -3.36
CA GLY A 209 3.65 13.73 -3.23
C GLY A 209 3.49 12.24 -2.95
N THR A 210 2.36 11.84 -2.36
CA THR A 210 2.06 10.42 -2.15
C THR A 210 0.56 10.19 -2.08
N LYS A 211 0.08 9.08 -2.66
CA LYS A 211 -1.29 8.56 -2.52
C LYS A 211 -1.38 7.33 -1.61
N VAL A 212 -0.32 6.99 -0.90
CA VAL A 212 -0.32 5.89 0.07
C VAL A 212 -1.42 6.08 1.13
N TYR A 213 -1.76 7.33 1.47
CA TYR A 213 -2.82 7.64 2.42
C TYR A 213 -4.18 7.06 2.02
N GLU A 214 -4.48 6.89 0.73
CA GLU A 214 -5.76 6.32 0.28
C GLU A 214 -5.91 4.86 0.72
N LEU A 215 -4.86 4.05 0.54
CA LEU A 215 -4.83 2.67 1.04
C LEU A 215 -4.85 2.62 2.57
N VAL A 216 -4.13 3.52 3.22
CA VAL A 216 -4.11 3.62 4.70
C VAL A 216 -5.51 3.92 5.24
N GLU A 217 -6.24 4.88 4.67
CA GLU A 217 -7.62 5.18 5.07
C GLU A 217 -8.57 3.99 4.83
N GLU A 218 -8.38 3.26 3.74
CA GLU A 218 -9.16 2.05 3.47
C GLU A 218 -8.95 0.98 4.54
N LEU A 219 -7.70 0.68 4.87
CA LEU A 219 -7.36 -0.35 5.86
C LEU A 219 -7.68 0.08 7.29
N ALA A 220 -7.55 1.37 7.61
CA ALA A 220 -7.84 1.91 8.94
C ALA A 220 -9.29 1.64 9.39
N LYS A 221 -10.24 1.55 8.45
CA LYS A 221 -11.66 1.24 8.74
C LYS A 221 -11.87 -0.07 9.52
N TYR A 222 -10.90 -0.96 9.48
CA TYR A 222 -11.00 -2.31 10.06
C TYR A 222 -10.08 -2.52 11.27
N LEU A 223 -9.37 -1.48 11.69
CA LEU A 223 -8.53 -1.54 12.88
C LEU A 223 -9.37 -1.64 14.15
N PRO A 224 -8.83 -2.19 15.26
CA PRO A 224 -9.45 -2.11 16.56
C PRO A 224 -9.75 -0.66 16.95
N GLU A 225 -10.86 -0.43 17.67
CA GLU A 225 -11.35 0.92 18.04
C GLU A 225 -10.27 1.76 18.74
N GLU A 226 -9.47 1.13 19.59
CA GLU A 226 -8.33 1.78 20.28
C GLU A 226 -7.27 2.32 19.32
N THR A 227 -7.09 1.67 18.17
CA THR A 227 -6.11 2.06 17.14
C THR A 227 -6.76 2.94 16.07
N HIS A 228 -8.04 2.72 15.76
CA HIS A 228 -8.79 3.51 14.77
C HIS A 228 -8.78 5.01 15.10
N GLY A 229 -9.00 5.38 16.36
CA GLY A 229 -9.00 6.76 16.82
C GLY A 229 -7.69 7.55 16.57
N VAL A 230 -6.61 6.87 16.24
CA VAL A 230 -5.33 7.52 15.87
C VAL A 230 -5.36 8.02 14.41
N PHE A 231 -6.31 7.53 13.59
CA PHE A 231 -6.49 7.93 12.18
C PHE A 231 -7.60 8.98 11.99
N ASP A 232 -8.53 9.12 12.95
CA ASP A 232 -9.61 10.12 12.98
C ASP A 232 -9.11 11.50 13.46
#